data_6d8cb3240ad331cec0931d179d570c36
#
_entry.id   6d8cb3240ad331cec0931d179d570c36
#
_cell.length_a   1.000
_cell.length_b   1.000
_cell.length_c   1.000
_cell.angle_alpha   90.00
_cell.angle_beta   90.00
_cell.angle_gamma   90.00
#
_symmetry.space_group_name_H-M   'P 1'
#
loop_
_entity.id
_entity.type
_entity.pdbx_description
1 polymer ?
#
loop_
_entity_poly.entity_id
_entity_poly.type
_entity_poly.pdbx_seq_one_letter_code
_entity_poly.pdbx_strand_id
1 'polypeptide(L)'
;MPRLARIVIPGVPHHIVQRGNNRQDVLFVDDDRRVYLEFLKDHAERFGLQLWGYCLMTNHVHLIATPAADDSLAKAVGRTHFRYSQYINRLHKRSGHLWEGRFHSCALDEGHFWTAMRYTEQNPVRAGMAAKAWEYAWSSAPAHVSADAEDELLDLEAWRKAMDASDWRKLLRRRVTKQERTFLRKNTYRGWPLAGDSALAKFEKLLGRRLHPLAPGRPLGSKNRKKRKRRGRKAKSR
;
A
#
# COMPACT_ATOMS: atom_id res chain seq x y z
N MET A 1 20.28 9.45 3.59
CA MET A 1 20.08 9.35 2.14
C MET A 1 18.77 10.04 1.77
N PRO A 2 18.69 10.81 0.68
CA PRO A 2 17.43 11.37 0.21
C PRO A 2 16.46 10.22 -0.10
N ARG A 3 15.23 10.32 0.40
CA ARG A 3 14.18 9.32 0.10
C ARG A 3 13.67 9.56 -1.33
N LEU A 4 13.62 8.52 -2.14
CA LEU A 4 13.02 8.58 -3.47
C LEU A 4 11.53 8.98 -3.38
N ALA A 5 11.07 9.76 -4.37
CA ALA A 5 9.67 10.06 -4.54
C ALA A 5 8.89 8.76 -4.82
N ARG A 6 7.66 8.66 -4.30
CA ARG A 6 6.77 7.53 -4.64
C ARG A 6 6.49 7.50 -6.13
N ILE A 7 6.34 6.30 -6.63
CA ILE A 7 5.74 6.08 -7.94
C ILE A 7 4.23 6.10 -7.72
N VAL A 8 3.58 7.17 -8.19
CA VAL A 8 2.12 7.29 -8.21
C VAL A 8 1.71 7.46 -9.66
N ILE A 9 0.76 6.65 -10.11
CA ILE A 9 0.27 6.65 -11.48
C ILE A 9 -1.23 6.94 -11.41
N PRO A 10 -1.68 8.13 -11.80
CA PRO A 10 -3.09 8.47 -11.84
C PRO A 10 -3.89 7.49 -12.69
N GLY A 11 -5.09 7.14 -12.26
CA GLY A 11 -5.95 6.17 -12.92
C GLY A 11 -5.53 4.69 -12.79
N VAL A 12 -4.43 4.40 -12.07
CA VAL A 12 -3.95 3.03 -11.88
C VAL A 12 -4.14 2.62 -10.41
N PRO A 13 -4.68 1.41 -10.12
CA PRO A 13 -4.82 0.93 -8.75
C PRO A 13 -3.47 0.78 -8.04
N HIS A 14 -3.43 1.10 -6.76
CA HIS A 14 -2.26 0.95 -5.89
C HIS A 14 -2.60 0.09 -4.68
N HIS A 15 -1.72 -0.84 -4.32
CA HIS A 15 -1.72 -1.46 -3.00
C HIS A 15 -0.92 -0.59 -2.04
N ILE A 16 -1.54 -0.25 -0.91
CA ILE A 16 -1.02 0.67 0.10
C ILE A 16 -0.97 -0.04 1.43
N VAL A 17 0.14 0.13 2.16
CA VAL A 17 0.32 -0.46 3.50
C VAL A 17 0.92 0.56 4.43
N GLN A 18 0.36 0.64 5.64
CA GLN A 18 0.94 1.40 6.74
C GLN A 18 0.93 0.56 8.01
N ARG A 19 2.00 0.65 8.78
CA ARG A 19 2.18 -0.15 10.00
C ARG A 19 2.49 0.73 11.19
N GLY A 20 2.05 0.29 12.37
CA GLY A 20 2.40 0.91 13.65
C GLY A 20 3.90 0.85 13.93
N ASN A 21 4.41 1.92 14.53
CA ASN A 21 5.81 2.01 14.93
C ASN A 21 6.19 0.83 15.84
N ASN A 22 7.34 0.22 15.61
CA ASN A 22 7.76 -1.00 16.31
C ASN A 22 6.72 -2.13 16.30
N ARG A 23 5.85 -2.17 15.26
CA ARG A 23 4.74 -3.13 15.14
C ARG A 23 3.72 -3.06 16.27
N GLN A 24 3.67 -1.94 17.00
CA GLN A 24 2.66 -1.71 18.03
C GLN A 24 1.26 -1.71 17.43
N ASP A 25 0.27 -2.01 18.24
CA ASP A 25 -1.12 -1.83 17.86
C ASP A 25 -1.43 -0.35 17.67
N VAL A 26 -2.28 -0.07 16.69
CA VAL A 26 -2.69 1.28 16.30
C VAL A 26 -4.20 1.42 16.20
N LEU A 27 -4.92 0.30 16.15
CA LEU A 27 -6.37 0.19 16.11
C LEU A 27 -6.78 -0.69 17.29
N PHE A 28 -7.02 -0.07 18.45
CA PHE A 28 -7.17 -0.78 19.72
C PHE A 28 -8.59 -1.33 19.88
N VAL A 29 -9.58 -0.50 19.62
CA VAL A 29 -11.01 -0.82 19.76
C VAL A 29 -11.77 -0.53 18.46
N ASP A 30 -13.04 -0.93 18.40
CA ASP A 30 -13.85 -0.77 17.20
C ASP A 30 -14.12 0.70 16.87
N ASP A 31 -14.22 1.57 17.87
CA ASP A 31 -14.38 3.01 17.66
C ASP A 31 -13.16 3.64 16.97
N ASP A 32 -11.96 3.19 17.29
CA ASP A 32 -10.75 3.62 16.59
C ASP A 32 -10.81 3.31 15.09
N ARG A 33 -11.37 2.13 14.75
CA ARG A 33 -11.54 1.71 13.36
C ARG A 33 -12.58 2.56 12.63
N ARG A 34 -13.70 2.88 13.31
CA ARG A 34 -14.73 3.79 12.76
C ARG A 34 -14.14 5.16 12.48
N VAL A 35 -13.47 5.75 13.46
CA VAL A 35 -12.82 7.07 13.29
C VAL A 35 -11.75 7.05 12.19
N TYR A 36 -11.01 5.95 12.06
CA TYR A 36 -10.05 5.82 10.95
C TYR A 36 -10.75 5.82 9.59
N LEU A 37 -11.84 5.05 9.44
CA LEU A 37 -12.61 4.98 8.19
C LEU A 37 -13.29 6.32 7.85
N GLU A 38 -13.83 7.03 8.84
CA GLU A 38 -14.38 8.38 8.66
C GLU A 38 -13.33 9.35 8.12
N PHE A 39 -12.15 9.41 8.74
CA PHE A 39 -11.06 10.25 8.22
C PHE A 39 -10.59 9.82 6.83
N LEU A 40 -10.60 8.51 6.55
CA LEU A 40 -10.21 8.00 5.23
C LEU A 40 -11.25 8.41 4.17
N LYS A 41 -12.55 8.30 4.47
CA LYS A 41 -13.64 8.72 3.61
C LYS A 41 -13.52 10.20 3.24
N ASP A 42 -13.48 11.09 4.25
CA ASP A 42 -13.37 12.53 4.06
C ASP A 42 -12.19 12.92 3.15
N HIS A 43 -11.04 12.30 3.40
CA HIS A 43 -9.84 12.62 2.64
C HIS A 43 -9.81 11.94 1.27
N ALA A 44 -10.40 10.75 1.11
CA ALA A 44 -10.52 10.08 -0.17
C ALA A 44 -11.39 10.89 -1.14
N GLU A 45 -12.56 11.31 -0.70
CA GLU A 45 -13.46 12.19 -1.46
C GLU A 45 -12.77 13.52 -1.81
N ARG A 46 -12.21 14.19 -0.82
CA ARG A 46 -11.59 15.52 -1.00
C ARG A 46 -10.40 15.53 -1.95
N PHE A 47 -9.62 14.44 -2.01
CA PHE A 47 -8.36 14.39 -2.77
C PHE A 47 -8.40 13.41 -3.96
N GLY A 48 -9.59 12.98 -4.36
CA GLY A 48 -9.77 12.13 -5.52
C GLY A 48 -9.07 10.79 -5.38
N LEU A 49 -9.40 10.04 -4.34
CA LEU A 49 -8.89 8.68 -4.12
C LEU A 49 -10.07 7.70 -4.11
N GLN A 50 -10.24 6.94 -5.19
CA GLN A 50 -11.24 5.89 -5.31
C GLN A 50 -10.79 4.66 -4.54
N LEU A 51 -11.55 4.23 -3.52
CA LEU A 51 -11.26 3.03 -2.73
C LEU A 51 -11.92 1.80 -3.34
N TRP A 52 -11.11 0.77 -3.59
CA TRP A 52 -11.56 -0.55 -4.06
C TRP A 52 -11.68 -1.55 -2.93
N GLY A 53 -10.85 -1.43 -1.90
CA GLY A 53 -10.88 -2.33 -0.78
C GLY A 53 -9.93 -1.94 0.33
N TYR A 54 -10.20 -2.48 1.51
CA TYR A 54 -9.40 -2.23 2.71
C TYR A 54 -9.37 -3.43 3.64
N CYS A 55 -8.42 -3.42 4.55
CA CYS A 55 -8.39 -4.30 5.71
C CYS A 55 -7.65 -3.62 6.87
N LEU A 56 -8.34 -3.40 7.97
CA LEU A 56 -7.82 -2.78 9.18
C LEU A 56 -7.43 -3.86 10.20
N MET A 57 -6.14 -4.20 10.24
CA MET A 57 -5.57 -5.10 11.24
C MET A 57 -5.24 -4.31 12.52
N THR A 58 -4.99 -4.98 13.64
CA THR A 58 -4.69 -4.28 14.90
C THR A 58 -3.49 -3.35 14.80
N ASN A 59 -2.44 -3.75 14.11
CA ASN A 59 -1.16 -3.02 14.05
C ASN A 59 -0.77 -2.52 12.66
N HIS A 60 -1.63 -2.68 11.65
CA HIS A 60 -1.38 -2.17 10.30
C HIS A 60 -2.66 -2.10 9.48
N VAL A 61 -2.64 -1.30 8.42
CA VAL A 61 -3.74 -1.16 7.48
C VAL A 61 -3.29 -1.51 6.08
N HIS A 62 -4.19 -2.11 5.30
CA HIS A 62 -4.05 -2.33 3.87
C HIS A 62 -5.18 -1.60 3.15
N LEU A 63 -4.84 -0.91 2.05
CA LEU A 63 -5.81 -0.26 1.18
C LEU A 63 -5.49 -0.64 -0.27
N ILE A 64 -6.52 -0.75 -1.09
CA ILE A 64 -6.42 -0.79 -2.54
C ILE A 64 -7.20 0.41 -3.06
N ALA A 65 -6.51 1.30 -3.77
CA ALA A 65 -7.10 2.56 -4.20
C ALA A 65 -6.51 3.08 -5.51
N THR A 66 -7.31 3.78 -6.29
CA THR A 66 -6.92 4.45 -7.52
C THR A 66 -6.85 5.95 -7.29
N PRO A 67 -5.68 6.58 -7.43
CA PRO A 67 -5.54 8.04 -7.32
C PRO A 67 -5.98 8.73 -8.60
N ALA A 68 -6.70 9.85 -8.49
CA ALA A 68 -7.05 10.71 -9.62
C ALA A 68 -5.87 11.59 -10.08
N ALA A 69 -4.97 11.95 -9.15
CA ALA A 69 -3.78 12.77 -9.42
C ALA A 69 -2.53 12.17 -8.74
N ASP A 70 -1.36 12.67 -9.11
CA ASP A 70 -0.05 12.20 -8.61
C ASP A 70 0.15 12.43 -7.11
N ASP A 71 -0.53 13.40 -6.53
CA ASP A 71 -0.49 13.75 -5.11
C ASP A 71 -1.67 13.20 -4.29
N SER A 72 -2.72 12.60 -4.94
CA SER A 72 -3.92 12.08 -4.26
C SER A 72 -3.57 11.11 -3.14
N LEU A 73 -2.66 10.14 -3.37
CA LEU A 73 -2.23 9.20 -2.33
C LEU A 73 -1.57 9.92 -1.15
N ALA A 74 -0.69 10.88 -1.41
CA ALA A 74 0.02 11.60 -0.36
C ALA A 74 -0.94 12.46 0.46
N LYS A 75 -1.89 13.11 -0.20
CA LYS A 75 -2.89 13.97 0.44
C LYS A 75 -3.94 13.14 1.20
N ALA A 76 -4.58 12.17 0.56
CA ALA A 76 -5.64 11.40 1.19
C ALA A 76 -5.09 10.52 2.32
N VAL A 77 -4.22 9.57 1.99
CA VAL A 77 -3.70 8.60 2.97
C VAL A 77 -2.79 9.27 4.02
N GLY A 78 -1.95 10.20 3.58
CA GLY A 78 -1.03 10.91 4.48
C GLY A 78 -1.76 11.75 5.52
N ARG A 79 -2.81 12.48 5.13
CA ARG A 79 -3.62 13.28 6.08
C ARG A 79 -4.48 12.42 6.99
N THR A 80 -5.04 11.33 6.49
CA THR A 80 -5.74 10.33 7.30
C THR A 80 -4.83 9.82 8.43
N HIS A 81 -3.63 9.36 8.08
CA HIS A 81 -2.68 8.87 9.08
C HIS A 81 -2.22 9.95 10.07
N PHE A 82 -2.04 11.17 9.61
CA PHE A 82 -1.69 12.30 10.48
C PHE A 82 -2.81 12.61 11.47
N ARG A 83 -4.05 12.81 10.99
CA ARG A 83 -5.20 13.09 11.86
C ARG A 83 -5.50 11.96 12.82
N TYR A 84 -5.43 10.74 12.34
CA TYR A 84 -5.61 9.56 13.17
C TYR A 84 -4.53 9.46 14.27
N SER A 85 -3.27 9.77 13.95
CA SER A 85 -2.21 9.82 14.96
C SER A 85 -2.48 10.88 16.04
N GLN A 86 -3.01 12.04 15.65
CA GLN A 86 -3.39 13.08 16.61
C GLN A 86 -4.55 12.62 17.51
N TYR A 87 -5.56 11.96 16.93
CA TYR A 87 -6.69 11.39 17.67
C TYR A 87 -6.20 10.38 18.72
N ILE A 88 -5.44 9.37 18.32
CA ILE A 88 -4.93 8.33 19.22
C ILE A 88 -3.99 8.91 20.29
N ASN A 89 -3.08 9.80 19.93
CA ASN A 89 -2.16 10.39 20.89
C ASN A 89 -2.92 11.23 21.93
N ARG A 90 -3.97 11.95 21.54
CA ARG A 90 -4.83 12.70 22.48
C ARG A 90 -5.62 11.75 23.38
N LEU A 91 -6.26 10.72 22.80
CA LEU A 91 -7.08 9.75 23.54
C LEU A 91 -6.26 9.02 24.62
N HIS A 92 -5.07 8.58 24.27
CA HIS A 92 -4.21 7.81 25.18
C HIS A 92 -3.17 8.68 25.93
N LYS A 93 -3.27 10.02 25.88
CA LYS A 93 -2.34 10.98 26.54
C LYS A 93 -0.87 10.64 26.26
N ARG A 94 -0.56 10.29 25.02
CA ARG A 94 0.78 9.90 24.56
C ARG A 94 1.30 10.87 23.51
N SER A 95 2.61 10.82 23.26
CA SER A 95 3.29 11.59 22.23
C SER A 95 4.15 10.68 21.35
N GLY A 96 4.68 11.24 20.27
CA GLY A 96 5.57 10.52 19.35
C GLY A 96 4.85 9.89 18.17
N HIS A 97 5.58 9.05 17.46
CA HIS A 97 5.12 8.46 16.21
C HIS A 97 4.21 7.24 16.45
N LEU A 98 2.98 7.31 15.96
CA LEU A 98 2.07 6.16 15.93
C LEU A 98 2.49 5.17 14.82
N TRP A 99 2.89 5.70 13.65
CA TRP A 99 3.23 4.93 12.47
C TRP A 99 4.75 4.80 12.28
N GLU A 100 5.19 3.71 11.66
CA GLU A 100 6.62 3.39 11.40
C GLU A 100 7.33 4.40 10.48
N GLY A 101 6.57 5.25 9.80
CA GLY A 101 7.07 6.27 8.90
C GLY A 101 6.04 6.66 7.85
N ARG A 102 6.47 6.86 6.61
CA ARG A 102 5.54 7.06 5.50
C ARG A 102 4.94 5.72 5.08
N PHE A 103 3.67 5.72 4.66
CA PHE A 103 3.07 4.52 4.07
C PHE A 103 3.85 4.04 2.83
N HIS A 104 3.80 2.75 2.56
CA HIS A 104 4.33 2.09 1.38
C HIS A 104 3.21 1.91 0.35
N SER A 105 3.55 2.01 -0.93
CA SER A 105 2.58 1.76 -2.01
C SER A 105 3.27 1.22 -3.25
N CYS A 106 2.56 0.43 -4.04
CA CYS A 106 2.96 0.04 -5.39
C CYS A 106 1.77 0.08 -6.34
N ALA A 107 1.99 0.59 -7.56
CA ALA A 107 1.01 0.51 -8.64
C ALA A 107 0.85 -0.94 -9.10
N LEU A 108 -0.37 -1.30 -9.50
CA LEU A 108 -0.77 -2.66 -9.88
C LEU A 108 -1.28 -2.65 -11.33
N ASP A 109 -0.89 -3.64 -12.13
CA ASP A 109 -1.64 -3.94 -13.33
C ASP A 109 -2.92 -4.72 -13.01
N GLU A 110 -3.75 -4.98 -14.01
CA GLU A 110 -5.04 -5.64 -13.87
C GLU A 110 -4.93 -7.03 -13.23
N GLY A 111 -3.98 -7.85 -13.67
CA GLY A 111 -3.78 -9.20 -13.11
C GLY A 111 -3.35 -9.20 -11.65
N HIS A 112 -2.49 -8.26 -11.29
CA HIS A 112 -2.00 -8.12 -9.90
C HIS A 112 -3.00 -7.40 -8.99
N PHE A 113 -3.93 -6.60 -9.55
CA PHE A 113 -5.02 -5.98 -8.82
C PHE A 113 -5.86 -7.03 -8.07
N TRP A 114 -6.34 -8.06 -8.76
CA TRP A 114 -7.16 -9.12 -8.15
C TRP A 114 -6.40 -9.93 -7.10
N THR A 115 -5.12 -10.15 -7.35
CA THR A 115 -4.25 -10.82 -6.36
C THR A 115 -4.05 -9.95 -5.12
N ALA A 116 -3.86 -8.64 -5.29
CA ALA A 116 -3.71 -7.70 -4.18
C ALA A 116 -5.02 -7.53 -3.38
N MET A 117 -6.19 -7.53 -4.07
CA MET A 117 -7.50 -7.53 -3.42
C MET A 117 -7.69 -8.77 -2.54
N ARG A 118 -7.49 -9.98 -3.10
CA ARG A 118 -7.55 -11.24 -2.31
C ARG A 118 -6.57 -11.20 -1.13
N TYR A 119 -5.33 -10.77 -1.39
CA TYR A 119 -4.32 -10.68 -0.35
C TYR A 119 -4.76 -9.75 0.78
N THR A 120 -5.33 -8.60 0.45
CA THR A 120 -5.81 -7.61 1.41
C THR A 120 -6.94 -8.17 2.27
N GLU A 121 -7.95 -8.76 1.66
CA GLU A 121 -9.13 -9.27 2.37
C GLU A 121 -8.88 -10.60 3.11
N GLN A 122 -7.89 -11.39 2.70
CA GLN A 122 -7.48 -12.60 3.41
C GLN A 122 -6.51 -12.33 4.58
N ASN A 123 -6.14 -11.08 4.85
CA ASN A 123 -5.24 -10.78 5.98
C ASN A 123 -5.74 -11.32 7.32
N PRO A 124 -7.01 -11.13 7.70
CA PRO A 124 -7.53 -11.62 8.98
C PRO A 124 -7.52 -13.15 9.08
N VAL A 125 -7.86 -13.85 8.00
CA VAL A 125 -7.81 -15.31 7.96
C VAL A 125 -6.39 -15.83 8.15
N ARG A 126 -5.44 -15.18 7.49
CA ARG A 126 -4.02 -15.53 7.58
C ARG A 126 -3.42 -15.24 8.96
N ALA A 127 -3.98 -14.25 9.66
CA ALA A 127 -3.60 -13.90 11.03
C ALA A 127 -4.37 -14.71 12.10
N GLY A 128 -5.28 -15.60 11.70
CA GLY A 128 -6.10 -16.39 12.63
C GLY A 128 -7.20 -15.59 13.33
N MET A 129 -7.55 -14.40 12.83
CA MET A 129 -8.56 -13.51 13.42
C MET A 129 -9.98 -13.82 12.94
N ALA A 130 -10.13 -14.53 11.82
CA ALA A 130 -11.40 -14.97 11.27
C ALA A 130 -11.22 -16.29 10.53
N ALA A 131 -12.26 -17.13 10.48
CA ALA A 131 -12.24 -18.38 9.72
C ALA A 131 -12.41 -18.13 8.22
N LYS A 132 -13.21 -17.14 7.85
CA LYS A 132 -13.43 -16.70 6.48
C LYS A 132 -13.22 -15.19 6.35
N ALA A 133 -12.77 -14.70 5.19
CA ALA A 133 -12.47 -13.29 4.97
C ALA A 133 -13.68 -12.37 5.26
N TRP A 134 -14.87 -12.78 4.84
CA TRP A 134 -16.10 -12.01 5.01
C TRP A 134 -16.72 -12.08 6.42
N GLU A 135 -16.13 -12.82 7.34
CA GLU A 135 -16.50 -12.81 8.76
C GLU A 135 -15.75 -11.73 9.54
N TYR A 136 -14.79 -11.07 8.92
CA TYR A 136 -14.05 -9.99 9.55
C TYR A 136 -14.66 -8.63 9.20
N ALA A 137 -15.33 -8.02 10.15
CA ALA A 137 -16.08 -6.77 9.96
C ALA A 137 -15.24 -5.58 9.50
N TRP A 138 -13.92 -5.57 9.81
CA TRP A 138 -13.03 -4.44 9.54
C TRP A 138 -12.25 -4.59 8.23
N SER A 139 -12.92 -5.11 7.21
CA SER A 139 -12.42 -5.21 5.84
C SER A 139 -13.54 -5.04 4.83
N SER A 140 -13.19 -4.79 3.58
CA SER A 140 -14.13 -4.72 2.46
C SER A 140 -14.76 -6.05 2.08
N ALA A 141 -14.24 -7.19 2.57
CA ALA A 141 -14.71 -8.51 2.17
C ALA A 141 -16.21 -8.76 2.40
N PRO A 142 -16.83 -8.36 3.53
CA PRO A 142 -18.29 -8.50 3.71
C PRO A 142 -19.10 -7.82 2.62
N ALA A 143 -18.72 -6.58 2.24
CA ALA A 143 -19.42 -5.81 1.21
C ALA A 143 -19.24 -6.43 -0.19
N HIS A 144 -18.07 -6.96 -0.50
CA HIS A 144 -17.75 -7.52 -1.80
C HIS A 144 -18.42 -8.89 -2.09
N VAL A 145 -18.76 -9.64 -1.06
CA VAL A 145 -19.43 -10.95 -1.22
C VAL A 145 -20.95 -10.87 -1.08
N SER A 146 -21.51 -9.68 -0.92
CA SER A 146 -22.95 -9.42 -0.83
C SER A 146 -23.40 -8.52 -1.97
N ALA A 147 -24.47 -8.91 -2.65
CA ALA A 147 -25.04 -8.12 -3.73
C ALA A 147 -25.68 -6.81 -3.24
N ASP A 148 -26.26 -6.86 -2.03
CA ASP A 148 -27.08 -5.78 -1.46
C ASP A 148 -26.33 -4.98 -0.37
N ALA A 149 -25.03 -5.22 -0.17
CA ALA A 149 -24.28 -4.48 0.81
C ALA A 149 -24.13 -3.00 0.42
N GLU A 150 -24.14 -2.16 1.42
CA GLU A 150 -23.79 -0.75 1.32
C GLU A 150 -22.47 -0.51 2.07
N ASP A 151 -21.61 0.28 1.49
CA ASP A 151 -20.37 0.76 2.10
C ASP A 151 -20.06 2.13 1.49
N GLU A 152 -20.14 3.16 2.29
CA GLU A 152 -19.98 4.55 1.84
C GLU A 152 -18.54 4.91 1.45
N LEU A 153 -17.57 4.06 1.79
CA LEU A 153 -16.16 4.28 1.46
C LEU A 153 -15.77 3.65 0.12
N LEU A 154 -16.49 2.59 -0.27
CA LEU A 154 -16.16 1.79 -1.45
C LEU A 154 -16.99 2.19 -2.66
N ASP A 155 -16.39 2.18 -3.84
CA ASP A 155 -17.12 2.24 -5.11
C ASP A 155 -17.71 0.86 -5.44
N LEU A 156 -18.78 0.49 -4.76
CA LEU A 156 -19.45 -0.80 -4.94
C LEU A 156 -20.15 -0.92 -6.31
N GLU A 157 -20.51 0.19 -6.95
CA GLU A 157 -21.07 0.16 -8.29
C GLU A 157 -20.02 -0.28 -9.32
N ALA A 158 -18.85 0.34 -9.28
CA ALA A 158 -17.73 -0.06 -10.14
C ALA A 158 -17.25 -1.48 -9.81
N TRP A 159 -17.24 -1.86 -8.53
CA TRP A 159 -16.90 -3.22 -8.09
C TRP A 159 -17.84 -4.26 -8.70
N ARG A 160 -19.15 -4.09 -8.57
CA ARG A 160 -20.17 -5.03 -9.09
C ARG A 160 -20.15 -5.17 -10.60
N LYS A 161 -19.76 -4.11 -11.32
CA LYS A 161 -19.54 -4.19 -12.77
C LYS A 161 -18.32 -5.03 -13.15
N ALA A 162 -17.31 -5.09 -12.28
CA ALA A 162 -16.05 -5.79 -12.54
C ALA A 162 -16.03 -7.23 -12.00
N MET A 163 -16.82 -7.54 -10.95
CA MET A 163 -16.75 -8.82 -10.22
C MET A 163 -18.10 -9.19 -9.60
N ASP A 164 -18.57 -10.40 -9.92
CA ASP A 164 -19.76 -10.97 -9.24
C ASP A 164 -19.45 -11.37 -7.81
N ALA A 165 -20.39 -11.14 -6.89
CA ALA A 165 -20.23 -11.42 -5.48
C ALA A 165 -19.99 -12.91 -5.16
N SER A 166 -20.66 -13.82 -5.89
CA SER A 166 -20.49 -15.27 -5.72
C SER A 166 -19.14 -15.74 -6.21
N ASP A 167 -18.64 -15.18 -7.31
CA ASP A 167 -17.34 -15.50 -7.86
C ASP A 167 -16.22 -14.94 -6.99
N TRP A 168 -16.40 -13.73 -6.44
CA TRP A 168 -15.45 -13.20 -5.47
C TRP A 168 -15.38 -14.07 -4.20
N ARG A 169 -16.53 -14.51 -3.70
CA ARG A 169 -16.60 -15.45 -2.57
C ARG A 169 -15.85 -16.77 -2.84
N LYS A 170 -15.94 -17.31 -4.06
CA LYS A 170 -15.16 -18.49 -4.49
C LYS A 170 -13.65 -18.19 -4.51
N LEU A 171 -13.28 -17.01 -5.05
CA LEU A 171 -11.88 -16.57 -5.11
C LEU A 171 -11.27 -16.37 -3.72
N LEU A 172 -12.03 -15.82 -2.76
CA LEU A 172 -11.60 -15.64 -1.37
C LEU A 172 -11.38 -16.97 -0.62
N ARG A 173 -11.96 -18.09 -1.08
CA ARG A 173 -11.65 -19.42 -0.52
C ARG A 173 -10.29 -19.96 -0.97
N ARG A 174 -9.76 -19.47 -2.08
CA ARG A 174 -8.44 -19.87 -2.62
C ARG A 174 -7.36 -19.01 -1.95
N ARG A 175 -6.48 -19.63 -1.18
CA ARG A 175 -5.38 -18.92 -0.52
C ARG A 175 -4.43 -18.30 -1.52
N VAL A 176 -4.03 -17.05 -1.28
CA VAL A 176 -2.92 -16.42 -1.99
C VAL A 176 -1.64 -17.20 -1.69
N THR A 177 -0.92 -17.61 -2.71
CA THR A 177 0.29 -18.43 -2.59
C THR A 177 1.42 -17.68 -1.87
N LYS A 178 2.39 -18.41 -1.35
CA LYS A 178 3.58 -17.82 -0.72
C LYS A 178 4.36 -16.95 -1.70
N GLN A 179 4.41 -17.34 -2.96
CA GLN A 179 5.12 -16.61 -4.01
C GLN A 179 4.42 -15.28 -4.32
N GLU A 180 3.11 -15.27 -4.63
CA GLU A 180 2.32 -14.05 -4.87
C GLU A 180 2.44 -13.06 -3.71
N ARG A 181 2.29 -13.57 -2.48
CA ARG A 181 2.40 -12.77 -1.26
C ARG A 181 3.78 -12.14 -1.08
N THR A 182 4.84 -12.92 -1.32
CA THR A 182 6.21 -12.42 -1.19
C THR A 182 6.48 -11.35 -2.23
N PHE A 183 5.99 -11.55 -3.46
CA PHE A 183 6.18 -10.63 -4.57
C PHE A 183 5.43 -9.32 -4.35
N LEU A 184 4.15 -9.38 -3.94
CA LEU A 184 3.36 -8.20 -3.60
C LEU A 184 4.01 -7.39 -2.46
N ARG A 185 4.37 -8.06 -1.37
CA ARG A 185 5.03 -7.39 -0.23
C ARG A 185 6.33 -6.71 -0.64
N LYS A 186 7.21 -7.43 -1.35
CA LYS A 186 8.49 -6.89 -1.81
C LYS A 186 8.33 -5.62 -2.63
N ASN A 187 7.41 -5.62 -3.61
CA ASN A 187 7.18 -4.47 -4.47
C ASN A 187 6.53 -3.31 -3.71
N THR A 188 5.55 -3.57 -2.85
CA THR A 188 4.92 -2.54 -2.02
C THR A 188 5.95 -1.83 -1.13
N TYR A 189 6.77 -2.59 -0.39
CA TYR A 189 7.79 -1.99 0.49
C TYR A 189 8.90 -1.25 -0.28
N ARG A 190 9.22 -1.66 -1.50
CA ARG A 190 10.17 -0.98 -2.36
C ARG A 190 9.57 0.22 -3.10
N GLY A 191 8.26 0.31 -3.19
CA GLY A 191 7.56 1.33 -3.96
C GLY A 191 7.68 1.12 -5.48
N TRP A 192 7.94 -0.13 -5.94
CA TRP A 192 7.99 -0.47 -7.35
C TRP A 192 6.65 -1.00 -7.85
N PRO A 193 6.24 -0.66 -9.07
CA PRO A 193 5.05 -1.24 -9.69
C PRO A 193 5.13 -2.77 -9.72
N LEU A 194 4.00 -3.40 -9.53
CA LEU A 194 3.80 -4.83 -9.68
C LEU A 194 2.98 -5.04 -10.95
N ALA A 195 3.67 -5.28 -12.05
CA ALA A 195 3.10 -5.32 -13.39
C ALA A 195 3.98 -6.15 -14.33
N GLY A 196 3.36 -6.75 -15.33
CA GLY A 196 4.08 -7.39 -16.45
C GLY A 196 4.72 -6.34 -17.37
N ASP A 197 5.64 -6.80 -18.24
CA ASP A 197 6.47 -5.92 -19.09
C ASP A 197 5.63 -4.95 -19.96
N SER A 198 4.52 -5.41 -20.52
CA SER A 198 3.61 -4.57 -21.32
C SER A 198 3.00 -3.42 -20.50
N ALA A 199 2.55 -3.72 -19.27
CA ALA A 199 1.98 -2.71 -18.38
C ALA A 199 3.08 -1.77 -17.83
N LEU A 200 4.27 -2.30 -17.53
CA LEU A 200 5.42 -1.47 -17.15
C LEU A 200 5.79 -0.47 -18.23
N ALA A 201 5.81 -0.88 -19.51
CA ALA A 201 6.07 0.03 -20.63
C ALA A 201 5.02 1.15 -20.73
N LYS A 202 3.73 0.83 -20.50
CA LYS A 202 2.66 1.85 -20.40
C LYS A 202 2.89 2.81 -19.25
N PHE A 203 3.28 2.31 -18.09
CA PHE A 203 3.55 3.10 -16.90
C PHE A 203 4.76 4.03 -17.10
N GLU A 204 5.82 3.55 -17.77
CA GLU A 204 6.98 4.38 -18.12
C GLU A 204 6.59 5.54 -19.03
N LYS A 205 5.73 5.28 -20.02
CA LYS A 205 5.23 6.31 -20.94
C LYS A 205 4.40 7.36 -20.19
N LEU A 206 3.52 6.94 -19.27
CA LEU A 206 2.70 7.86 -18.46
C LEU A 206 3.54 8.73 -17.52
N LEU A 207 4.61 8.18 -16.95
CA LEU A 207 5.44 8.87 -15.97
C LEU A 207 6.62 9.63 -16.58
N GLY A 208 6.93 9.42 -17.87
CA GLY A 208 8.12 9.96 -18.50
C GLY A 208 9.44 9.49 -17.88
N ARG A 209 9.43 8.32 -17.20
CA ARG A 209 10.63 7.80 -16.51
C ARG A 209 10.70 6.28 -16.58
N ARG A 210 11.91 5.76 -16.58
CA ARG A 210 12.18 4.31 -16.61
C ARG A 210 11.77 3.64 -15.30
N LEU A 211 11.05 2.51 -15.43
CA LEU A 211 10.63 1.60 -14.34
C LEU A 211 11.23 0.20 -14.49
N HIS A 212 11.61 -0.21 -15.70
CA HIS A 212 12.31 -1.49 -15.89
C HIS A 212 13.63 -1.49 -15.13
N PRO A 213 13.94 -2.56 -14.40
CA PRO A 213 15.21 -2.70 -13.71
C PRO A 213 16.37 -2.54 -14.70
N LEU A 214 17.43 -1.88 -14.28
CA LEU A 214 18.69 -1.92 -15.03
C LEU A 214 19.28 -3.33 -14.93
N ALA A 215 19.95 -3.78 -15.98
CA ALA A 215 20.73 -5.01 -15.92
C ALA A 215 21.69 -4.97 -14.73
N PRO A 216 21.87 -6.07 -14.00
CA PRO A 216 22.84 -6.12 -12.91
C PRO A 216 24.24 -5.82 -13.45
N GLY A 217 24.95 -4.95 -12.75
CA GLY A 217 26.33 -4.62 -13.13
C GLY A 217 26.57 -3.14 -13.37
N ARG A 218 27.78 -2.84 -13.70
CA ARG A 218 28.23 -1.49 -14.00
C ARG A 218 27.74 -1.08 -15.41
N PRO A 219 27.18 0.15 -15.60
CA PRO A 219 26.77 0.60 -16.93
C PRO A 219 27.90 0.50 -17.94
N LEU A 220 27.60 -0.02 -19.14
CA LEU A 220 28.53 -0.06 -20.25
C LEU A 220 29.07 1.37 -20.53
N GLY A 221 30.40 1.49 -20.66
CA GLY A 221 31.06 2.79 -20.90
C GLY A 221 31.42 3.60 -19.64
N SER A 222 31.08 3.17 -18.44
CA SER A 222 31.50 3.85 -17.22
C SER A 222 32.99 3.64 -16.96
N LYS A 223 33.80 4.74 -17.02
CA LYS A 223 35.25 4.69 -16.75
C LYS A 223 35.54 4.42 -15.26
N ASN A 224 36.59 3.63 -14.96
CA ASN A 224 37.09 3.46 -13.60
C ASN A 224 37.52 4.80 -13.03
N ARG A 225 36.91 5.30 -11.98
CA ARG A 225 37.43 6.44 -11.24
C ARG A 225 38.76 5.99 -10.64
N LYS A 226 39.92 6.52 -11.19
CA LYS A 226 41.24 6.21 -10.66
C LYS A 226 41.22 6.38 -9.15
N LYS A 227 41.61 5.34 -8.39
CA LYS A 227 41.78 5.43 -6.93
C LYS A 227 42.74 6.61 -6.68
N ARG A 228 42.26 7.66 -6.01
CA ARG A 228 43.09 8.76 -5.54
C ARG A 228 44.13 8.14 -4.63
N LYS A 229 45.44 8.14 -5.07
CA LYS A 229 46.57 7.71 -4.24
C LYS A 229 46.49 8.48 -2.92
N ARG A 230 46.33 7.80 -1.79
CA ARG A 230 46.50 8.37 -0.47
C ARG A 230 47.93 8.91 -0.42
N ARG A 231 48.10 10.25 -0.40
CA ARG A 231 49.36 10.87 -0.06
C ARG A 231 49.73 10.45 1.35
N GLY A 232 50.81 9.68 1.48
CA GLY A 232 51.36 9.22 2.74
C GLY A 232 51.62 10.41 3.66
N ARG A 233 51.09 10.36 4.86
CA ARG A 233 51.51 11.24 5.96
C ARG A 233 53.03 10.94 6.23
N LYS A 234 53.91 11.87 5.91
CA LYS A 234 55.28 11.83 6.41
C LYS A 234 55.25 11.87 7.93
N ALA A 235 55.78 10.83 8.56
CA ALA A 235 56.08 10.84 9.98
C ALA A 235 57.10 11.96 10.24
N LYS A 236 56.78 12.89 11.11
CA LYS A 236 57.76 13.79 11.70
C LYS A 236 58.39 13.05 12.86
N SER A 237 59.70 12.76 12.69
CA SER A 237 60.59 12.35 13.78
C SER A 237 60.80 13.51 14.76
N ARG A 238 60.55 13.24 16.03
CA ARG A 238 61.29 13.75 17.20
C ARG A 238 61.08 12.76 18.31
#